data_7a016c64fe9e55d519f2c75c233b86f8
#
_entry.id   7a016c64fe9e55d519f2c75c233b86f8
#
_cell.length_a   1.000
_cell.length_b   1.000
_cell.length_c   1.000
_cell.angle_alpha   90.00
_cell.angle_beta   90.00
_cell.angle_gamma   90.00
#
_symmetry.space_group_name_H-M   'P 1'
#
loop_
_entity.id
_entity.type
_entity.pdbx_description
1 polymer ?
#
loop_
_entity_poly.entity_id
_entity_poly.type
_entity_poly.pdbx_seq_one_letter_code
_entity_poly.pdbx_strand_id
1 'polypeptide(L)'
;WFVSSKMAYLVKCEMNVFRIEHRIPFSLFDGLSIEERAAMVYDKSSGSSYLCLNNAVARIDSDSSLLYKSSIRRSLWISAITTESEWTGKIKRLSVQKENKIDADLNTVCFSLCYPVYNDYTYKVRYKLEGLSDQWVEGDRSLQKKYTRLPFGSYVFKAEIYNENEVL
;
A
#
# COMPACT_ATOMS: atom_id res chain seq x y z
N TRP A 1 0.83 0.56 -27.49
CA TRP A 1 1.07 1.06 -26.15
C TRP A 1 0.98 2.58 -26.11
N PHE A 2 0.40 3.10 -25.05
CA PHE A 2 0.46 4.52 -24.69
C PHE A 2 1.22 4.67 -23.38
N VAL A 3 2.05 5.69 -23.31
CA VAL A 3 2.93 5.95 -22.15
C VAL A 3 2.64 7.33 -21.62
N SER A 4 2.35 7.43 -20.33
CA SER A 4 2.24 8.69 -19.59
C SER A 4 3.40 8.82 -18.61
N SER A 5 3.51 9.93 -17.91
CA SER A 5 4.55 10.12 -16.88
C SER A 5 4.47 9.14 -15.69
N LYS A 6 3.35 8.44 -15.52
CA LYS A 6 3.12 7.55 -14.37
C LYS A 6 2.77 6.11 -14.74
N MET A 7 2.33 5.87 -15.97
CA MET A 7 1.80 4.56 -16.38
C MET A 7 2.03 4.29 -17.87
N ALA A 8 2.24 3.01 -18.21
CA ALA A 8 2.10 2.51 -19.57
C ALA A 8 0.75 1.78 -19.72
N TYR A 9 0.10 1.97 -20.84
CA TYR A 9 -1.19 1.37 -21.17
C TYR A 9 -1.08 0.53 -22.43
N LEU A 10 -1.46 -0.75 -22.35
CA LEU A 10 -1.73 -1.55 -23.56
C LEU A 10 -3.16 -1.27 -24.00
N VAL A 11 -3.29 -0.72 -25.20
CA VAL A 11 -4.59 -0.37 -25.76
C VAL A 11 -4.82 -1.22 -27.01
N LYS A 12 -5.91 -1.93 -27.03
CA LYS A 12 -6.39 -2.65 -28.21
C LYS A 12 -7.42 -1.80 -28.95
N CYS A 13 -7.26 -1.73 -30.27
CA CYS A 13 -8.21 -1.04 -31.14
C CYS A 13 -8.95 -2.10 -31.98
N GLU A 14 -10.26 -2.23 -31.76
CA GLU A 14 -11.15 -3.07 -32.54
C GLU A 14 -12.32 -2.22 -33.05
N MET A 15 -12.58 -2.26 -34.34
CA MET A 15 -13.69 -1.52 -34.98
C MET A 15 -13.75 -0.03 -34.55
N ASN A 16 -12.61 0.65 -34.51
CA ASN A 16 -12.47 2.04 -34.04
C ASN A 16 -12.82 2.29 -32.56
N VAL A 17 -12.93 1.24 -31.76
CA VAL A 17 -13.11 1.34 -30.30
C VAL A 17 -11.80 0.99 -29.62
N PHE A 18 -11.30 1.94 -28.82
CA PHE A 18 -10.08 1.73 -28.03
C PHE A 18 -10.46 1.16 -26.66
N ARG A 19 -9.84 0.05 -26.30
CA ARG A 19 -9.97 -0.58 -24.98
C ARG A 19 -8.60 -0.69 -24.33
N ILE A 20 -8.50 -0.27 -23.07
CA ILE A 20 -7.30 -0.48 -22.26
C ILE A 20 -7.33 -1.92 -21.77
N GLU A 21 -6.39 -2.74 -22.23
CA GLU A 21 -6.26 -4.14 -21.81
C GLU A 21 -5.39 -4.24 -20.54
N HIS A 22 -4.29 -3.49 -20.50
CA HIS A 22 -3.36 -3.52 -19.36
C HIS A 22 -2.88 -2.13 -18.97
N ARG A 23 -2.59 -2.00 -17.68
CA ARG A 23 -2.00 -0.79 -17.08
C ARG A 23 -0.76 -1.22 -16.31
N ILE A 24 0.38 -0.63 -16.59
CA ILE A 24 1.65 -0.89 -15.91
C ILE A 24 2.08 0.38 -15.21
N PRO A 25 1.95 0.47 -13.88
CA PRO A 25 2.42 1.62 -13.14
C PRO A 25 3.96 1.62 -13.10
N PHE A 26 4.57 2.79 -13.27
CA PHE A 26 6.03 2.91 -13.25
C PHE A 26 6.64 2.73 -11.87
N SER A 27 5.84 2.74 -10.82
CA SER A 27 6.25 2.32 -9.48
C SER A 27 6.80 0.89 -9.41
N LEU A 28 6.50 0.05 -10.42
CA LEU A 28 7.07 -1.30 -10.54
C LEU A 28 8.56 -1.31 -10.95
N PHE A 29 9.10 -0.20 -11.40
CA PHE A 29 10.47 -0.12 -11.92
C PHE A 29 11.47 0.50 -10.93
N ASP A 30 11.28 0.31 -9.63
CA ASP A 30 12.26 0.62 -8.56
C ASP A 30 13.00 1.98 -8.71
N GLY A 31 12.24 3.07 -8.82
CA GLY A 31 12.81 4.41 -8.89
C GLY A 31 13.38 4.78 -10.26
N LEU A 32 13.25 3.92 -11.26
CA LEU A 32 13.54 4.27 -12.64
C LEU A 32 12.41 5.16 -13.16
N SER A 33 12.77 6.25 -13.77
CA SER A 33 11.83 7.18 -14.39
C SER A 33 11.84 7.04 -15.91
N ILE A 34 10.75 7.47 -16.52
CA ILE A 34 10.68 7.61 -17.95
C ILE A 34 11.09 9.03 -18.30
N GLU A 35 12.00 9.17 -19.25
CA GLU A 35 12.29 10.45 -19.86
C GLU A 35 11.11 10.92 -20.72
N GLU A 36 10.99 12.24 -20.93
CA GLU A 36 9.90 12.86 -21.70
C GLU A 36 9.74 12.30 -23.13
N ARG A 37 10.73 11.57 -23.63
CA ARG A 37 10.75 10.93 -24.95
C ARG A 37 10.92 9.41 -24.89
N ALA A 38 10.38 8.77 -23.88
CA ALA A 38 10.46 7.32 -23.77
C ALA A 38 9.92 6.63 -25.03
N ALA A 39 10.78 5.90 -25.69
CA ALA A 39 10.39 5.05 -26.80
C ALA A 39 9.95 3.67 -26.26
N MET A 40 8.85 3.16 -26.80
CA MET A 40 8.45 1.79 -26.62
C MET A 40 8.48 1.07 -27.95
N VAL A 41 9.19 -0.05 -27.99
CA VAL A 41 9.37 -0.85 -29.21
C VAL A 41 8.75 -2.22 -28.99
N TYR A 42 7.94 -2.66 -29.93
CA TYR A 42 7.40 -4.01 -29.95
C TYR A 42 8.18 -4.88 -30.95
N ASP A 43 8.76 -5.96 -30.43
CA ASP A 43 9.41 -6.99 -31.25
C ASP A 43 8.42 -8.10 -31.60
N LYS A 44 8.04 -8.16 -32.85
CA LYS A 44 7.10 -9.18 -33.37
C LYS A 44 7.65 -10.61 -33.28
N SER A 45 8.98 -10.78 -33.30
CA SER A 45 9.60 -12.11 -33.31
C SER A 45 9.54 -12.79 -31.94
N SER A 46 9.75 -12.00 -30.87
CA SER A 46 9.69 -12.49 -29.49
C SER A 46 8.33 -12.27 -28.83
N GLY A 47 7.44 -11.47 -29.43
CA GLY A 47 6.19 -11.05 -28.80
C GLY A 47 6.37 -10.11 -27.60
N SER A 48 7.56 -9.58 -27.40
CA SER A 48 7.91 -8.76 -26.25
C SER A 48 7.90 -7.27 -26.60
N SER A 49 7.54 -6.44 -25.66
CA SER A 49 7.66 -4.99 -25.74
C SER A 49 8.84 -4.49 -24.88
N TYR A 50 9.58 -3.54 -25.38
CA TYR A 50 10.71 -2.93 -24.67
C TYR A 50 10.42 -1.48 -24.40
N LEU A 51 10.49 -1.09 -23.13
CA LEU A 51 10.29 0.29 -22.68
C LEU A 51 11.64 0.86 -22.24
N CYS A 52 12.05 1.96 -22.86
CA CYS A 52 13.26 2.68 -22.49
C CYS A 52 13.00 3.52 -21.24
N LEU A 53 13.80 3.31 -20.22
CA LEU A 53 13.85 4.06 -18.97
C LEU A 53 15.14 4.89 -18.92
N ASN A 54 15.28 5.77 -17.94
CA ASN A 54 16.44 6.65 -17.83
C ASN A 54 17.80 5.92 -17.81
N ASN A 55 17.92 4.80 -17.10
CA ASN A 55 19.14 4.01 -16.95
C ASN A 55 18.95 2.52 -17.25
N ALA A 56 17.84 2.12 -17.84
CA ALA A 56 17.51 0.73 -18.07
C ALA A 56 16.57 0.53 -19.25
N VAL A 57 16.42 -0.70 -19.68
CA VAL A 57 15.36 -1.12 -20.61
C VAL A 57 14.51 -2.18 -19.92
N ALA A 58 13.23 -1.89 -19.79
CA ALA A 58 12.28 -2.86 -19.28
C ALA A 58 11.72 -3.70 -20.42
N ARG A 59 11.81 -5.03 -20.29
CA ARG A 59 11.17 -5.98 -21.18
C ARG A 59 9.79 -6.35 -20.62
N ILE A 60 8.78 -6.29 -21.45
CA ILE A 60 7.41 -6.64 -21.11
C ILE A 60 6.98 -7.73 -22.07
N ASP A 61 6.84 -8.94 -21.56
CA ASP A 61 6.39 -10.08 -22.37
C ASP A 61 4.87 -10.02 -22.56
N SER A 62 4.40 -10.43 -23.75
CA SER A 62 2.98 -10.36 -24.08
C SER A 62 2.12 -11.36 -23.31
N ASP A 63 2.73 -12.33 -22.64
CA ASP A 63 2.01 -13.17 -21.68
C ASP A 63 1.74 -12.38 -20.38
N SER A 64 0.82 -11.45 -20.50
CA SER A 64 0.40 -10.51 -19.47
C SER A 64 -0.21 -11.18 -18.23
N SER A 65 -0.43 -12.50 -18.27
CA SER A 65 -0.86 -13.25 -17.09
C SER A 65 0.17 -13.20 -15.96
N LEU A 66 1.44 -12.97 -16.27
CA LEU A 66 2.51 -12.86 -15.27
C LEU A 66 2.59 -11.46 -14.63
N LEU A 67 2.17 -10.41 -15.33
CA LEU A 67 2.22 -9.04 -14.79
C LEU A 67 1.13 -8.76 -13.76
N TYR A 68 0.06 -9.52 -13.76
CA TYR A 68 -1.07 -9.36 -12.83
C TYR A 68 -1.21 -10.45 -11.78
N LYS A 69 -0.43 -11.51 -11.87
CA LYS A 69 -0.43 -12.60 -10.88
C LYS A 69 0.62 -12.47 -9.79
N SER A 70 1.25 -11.36 -9.59
CA SER A 70 1.74 -11.08 -8.24
C SER A 70 0.54 -10.67 -7.38
N SER A 71 -0.39 -11.58 -7.20
CA SER A 71 -1.24 -11.59 -6.02
C SER A 71 -0.35 -11.94 -4.82
N ILE A 72 0.70 -11.18 -4.59
CA ILE A 72 1.16 -10.96 -3.25
C ILE A 72 -0.10 -10.41 -2.60
N ARG A 73 -0.78 -11.23 -1.80
CA ARG A 73 -1.84 -10.75 -0.93
C ARG A 73 -1.18 -9.71 -0.05
N ARG A 74 -1.26 -8.48 -0.48
CA ARG A 74 -0.77 -7.33 0.26
C ARG A 74 -1.71 -7.21 1.44
N SER A 75 -1.36 -7.83 2.54
CA SER A 75 -2.17 -7.76 3.74
C SER A 75 -1.54 -6.77 4.70
N LEU A 76 -2.36 -5.89 5.23
CA LEU A 76 -2.00 -5.06 6.36
C LEU A 76 -2.07 -5.92 7.62
N TRP A 77 -1.06 -5.85 8.47
CA TRP A 77 -1.11 -6.51 9.79
C TRP A 77 -0.54 -5.62 10.88
N ILE A 78 -0.94 -5.90 12.11
CA ILE A 78 -0.37 -5.26 13.29
C ILE A 78 0.96 -5.93 13.61
N SER A 79 2.04 -5.20 13.54
CA SER A 79 3.39 -5.71 13.83
C SER A 79 3.75 -5.60 15.32
N ALA A 80 3.23 -4.60 16.00
CA ALA A 80 3.42 -4.42 17.43
C ALA A 80 2.28 -3.60 18.06
N ILE A 81 2.01 -3.90 19.33
CA ILE A 81 1.17 -3.08 20.20
C ILE A 81 2.01 -2.78 21.44
N THR A 82 2.13 -1.51 21.77
CA THR A 82 2.83 -1.07 23.00
C THR A 82 1.95 -0.17 23.82
N THR A 83 2.10 -0.25 25.14
CA THR A 83 1.46 0.67 26.07
C THR A 83 2.53 1.43 26.85
N GLU A 84 2.22 2.65 27.21
CA GLU A 84 3.12 3.56 27.91
C GLU A 84 2.38 4.24 29.06
N SER A 85 3.07 4.38 30.19
CA SER A 85 2.64 5.24 31.30
C SER A 85 3.24 6.63 31.12
N GLU A 86 2.40 7.64 30.99
CA GLU A 86 2.84 9.03 30.89
C GLU A 86 3.60 9.50 32.15
N TRP A 87 3.33 8.88 33.32
CA TRP A 87 3.90 9.28 34.59
C TRP A 87 5.27 8.65 34.87
N THR A 88 5.42 7.39 34.50
CA THR A 88 6.63 6.62 34.83
C THR A 88 7.53 6.36 33.63
N GLY A 89 7.04 6.65 32.42
CA GLY A 89 7.72 6.28 31.18
C GLY A 89 7.82 4.76 30.94
N LYS A 90 7.14 3.96 31.77
CA LYS A 90 7.16 2.50 31.65
C LYS A 90 6.47 2.07 30.36
N ILE A 91 7.16 1.31 29.54
CA ILE A 91 6.64 0.76 28.29
C ILE A 91 6.43 -0.75 28.47
N LYS A 92 5.28 -1.26 28.01
CA LYS A 92 4.95 -2.67 27.99
C LYS A 92 4.51 -3.07 26.59
N ARG A 93 5.05 -4.16 26.07
CA ARG A 93 4.61 -4.74 24.79
C ARG A 93 3.45 -5.72 25.06
N LEU A 94 2.42 -5.60 24.21
CA LEU A 94 1.21 -6.43 24.29
C LEU A 94 1.22 -7.51 23.20
N SER A 95 0.38 -8.51 23.38
CA SER A 95 0.17 -9.56 22.40
C SER A 95 -0.64 -9.04 21.21
N VAL A 96 -0.22 -9.37 20.00
CA VAL A 96 -0.97 -9.05 18.77
C VAL A 96 -2.07 -10.10 18.50
N GLN A 97 -1.95 -11.29 19.09
CA GLN A 97 -2.81 -12.43 18.78
C GLN A 97 -3.93 -12.69 19.81
N LYS A 98 -3.90 -11.97 20.92
CA LYS A 98 -4.82 -12.21 22.04
C LYS A 98 -5.43 -10.91 22.50
N GLU A 99 -6.59 -11.01 23.12
CA GLU A 99 -7.16 -9.92 23.90
C GLU A 99 -6.19 -9.50 25.01
N ASN A 100 -6.02 -8.20 25.19
CA ASN A 100 -5.11 -7.63 26.16
C ASN A 100 -5.88 -6.89 27.25
N LYS A 101 -5.52 -7.14 28.50
CA LYS A 101 -5.92 -6.29 29.62
C LYS A 101 -4.81 -5.30 29.90
N ILE A 102 -5.16 -4.04 29.94
CA ILE A 102 -4.24 -2.92 30.11
C ILE A 102 -4.49 -2.30 31.49
N ASP A 103 -3.42 -2.13 32.24
CA ASP A 103 -3.48 -1.49 33.55
C ASP A 103 -3.79 0.03 33.40
N ALA A 104 -4.48 0.60 34.38
CA ALA A 104 -4.98 1.98 34.31
C ALA A 104 -3.89 3.05 34.10
N ASP A 105 -2.69 2.79 34.61
CA ASP A 105 -1.54 3.66 34.48
C ASP A 105 -0.86 3.58 33.10
N LEU A 106 -1.15 2.55 32.30
CA LEU A 106 -0.61 2.31 30.99
C LEU A 106 -1.58 2.72 29.86
N ASN A 107 -2.29 3.81 30.05
CA ASN A 107 -3.42 4.23 29.20
C ASN A 107 -3.06 4.89 27.86
N THR A 108 -1.80 4.95 27.53
CA THR A 108 -1.34 5.37 26.20
C THR A 108 -0.97 4.15 25.40
N VAL A 109 -1.68 3.92 24.28
CA VAL A 109 -1.53 2.74 23.43
C VAL A 109 -1.06 3.15 22.04
N CYS A 110 0.00 2.49 21.57
CA CYS A 110 0.51 2.67 20.22
C CYS A 110 0.40 1.37 19.41
N PHE A 111 -0.23 1.45 18.26
CA PHE A 111 -0.31 0.39 17.26
C PHE A 111 0.69 0.67 16.17
N SER A 112 1.57 -0.30 15.90
CA SER A 112 2.47 -0.28 14.74
C SER A 112 1.97 -1.29 13.72
N LEU A 113 1.82 -0.84 12.50
CA LEU A 113 1.35 -1.65 11.39
C LEU A 113 2.51 -2.00 10.46
N CYS A 114 2.35 -3.04 9.68
CA CYS A 114 3.23 -3.38 8.59
C CYS A 114 2.41 -3.64 7.34
N TYR A 115 2.83 -3.02 6.26
CA TYR A 115 2.29 -3.22 4.92
C TYR A 115 3.47 -3.41 3.96
N PRO A 116 3.71 -4.62 3.46
CA PRO A 116 4.91 -4.96 2.70
C PRO A 116 4.80 -4.48 1.26
N VAL A 117 4.80 -3.19 1.07
CA VAL A 117 4.83 -2.58 -0.26
C VAL A 117 5.97 -1.61 -0.33
N TYR A 118 6.93 -1.94 -1.16
CA TYR A 118 8.02 -1.06 -1.51
C TYR A 118 7.56 -0.19 -2.70
N ASN A 119 7.74 1.12 -2.60
CA ASN A 119 7.52 2.11 -3.68
C ASN A 119 6.07 2.31 -4.17
N ASP A 120 5.05 1.82 -3.49
CA ASP A 120 3.68 2.20 -3.81
C ASP A 120 3.25 3.42 -2.98
N TYR A 121 3.39 4.61 -3.54
CA TYR A 121 3.01 5.87 -2.90
C TYR A 121 1.53 6.23 -3.06
N THR A 122 0.74 5.34 -3.63
CA THR A 122 -0.66 5.61 -3.94
C THR A 122 -1.62 5.20 -2.85
N TYR A 123 -1.16 4.44 -1.85
CA TYR A 123 -2.01 4.00 -0.76
C TYR A 123 -2.15 5.07 0.33
N LYS A 124 -3.32 5.10 0.91
CA LYS A 124 -3.65 5.82 2.15
C LYS A 124 -4.01 4.82 3.22
N VAL A 125 -3.81 5.19 4.47
CA VAL A 125 -4.19 4.38 5.62
C VAL A 125 -5.24 5.13 6.43
N ARG A 126 -6.22 4.40 6.97
CA ARG A 126 -7.18 4.95 7.93
C ARG A 126 -7.32 4.04 9.12
N TYR A 127 -7.62 4.62 10.25
CA TYR A 127 -7.73 3.94 11.54
C TYR A 127 -9.06 4.24 12.20
N LYS A 128 -9.52 3.29 12.99
CA LYS A 128 -10.67 3.43 13.85
C LYS A 128 -10.42 2.68 15.17
N LEU A 129 -10.82 3.25 16.30
CA LEU A 129 -10.82 2.59 17.60
C LEU A 129 -12.27 2.51 18.10
N GLU A 130 -12.94 1.42 17.79
CA GLU A 130 -14.31 1.18 18.26
C GLU A 130 -14.33 1.15 19.78
N GLY A 131 -15.36 1.68 20.37
CA GLY A 131 -15.43 1.95 21.82
C GLY A 131 -14.96 3.35 22.21
N LEU A 132 -14.12 4.01 21.39
CA LEU A 132 -13.75 5.42 21.54
C LEU A 132 -14.47 6.28 20.50
N SER A 133 -14.42 5.88 19.23
CA SER A 133 -15.09 6.55 18.11
C SER A 133 -15.32 5.57 16.97
N ASP A 134 -16.49 5.63 16.34
CA ASP A 134 -16.80 4.84 15.15
C ASP A 134 -16.38 5.50 13.86
N GLN A 135 -15.80 6.70 13.93
CA GLN A 135 -15.32 7.42 12.76
C GLN A 135 -13.94 6.96 12.32
N TRP A 136 -13.78 6.79 11.02
CA TRP A 136 -12.48 6.58 10.41
C TRP A 136 -11.67 7.87 10.38
N VAL A 137 -10.43 7.79 10.79
CA VAL A 137 -9.47 8.91 10.75
C VAL A 137 -8.34 8.54 9.79
N GLU A 138 -8.05 9.42 8.85
CA GLU A 138 -6.88 9.25 7.98
C GLU A 138 -5.59 9.29 8.80
N GLY A 139 -4.70 8.38 8.49
CA GLY A 139 -3.37 8.29 9.08
C GLY A 139 -2.31 8.81 8.13
N ASP A 140 -1.13 8.99 8.67
CA ASP A 140 0.06 9.26 7.90
C ASP A 140 0.73 7.94 7.41
N ARG A 141 1.77 8.08 6.62
CA ARG A 141 2.54 6.96 6.08
C ARG A 141 3.45 6.26 7.09
N SER A 142 3.51 6.75 8.33
CA SER A 142 4.33 6.12 9.38
C SER A 142 3.82 4.74 9.77
N LEU A 143 2.59 4.40 9.37
CA LEU A 143 1.92 3.16 9.74
C LEU A 143 1.87 2.96 11.27
N GLN A 144 1.83 4.06 12.01
CA GLN A 144 1.70 4.07 13.45
C GLN A 144 0.51 4.90 13.88
N LYS A 145 -0.19 4.43 14.91
CA LYS A 145 -1.29 5.17 15.51
C LYS A 145 -1.18 5.11 17.02
N LYS A 146 -1.04 6.28 17.64
CA LYS A 146 -0.97 6.46 19.09
C LYS A 146 -2.29 7.05 19.60
N TYR A 147 -2.84 6.44 20.63
CA TYR A 147 -3.98 6.92 21.40
C TYR A 147 -3.50 7.20 22.82
N THR A 148 -3.65 8.45 23.27
CA THR A 148 -3.22 8.89 24.59
C THR A 148 -4.41 8.98 25.52
N ARG A 149 -4.19 8.66 26.80
CA ARG A 149 -5.19 8.82 27.87
C ARG A 149 -6.52 8.11 27.57
N LEU A 150 -6.43 6.88 27.07
CA LEU A 150 -7.64 6.10 26.83
C LEU A 150 -8.43 5.94 28.12
N PRO A 151 -9.73 6.29 28.15
CA PRO A 151 -10.61 6.01 29.27
C PRO A 151 -10.73 4.52 29.55
N PHE A 152 -11.32 4.16 30.69
CA PHE A 152 -11.70 2.76 30.93
C PHE A 152 -12.75 2.32 29.92
N GLY A 153 -12.55 1.17 29.35
CA GLY A 153 -13.47 0.63 28.35
C GLY A 153 -12.92 -0.56 27.59
N SER A 154 -13.75 -1.11 26.74
CA SER A 154 -13.36 -2.14 25.78
C SER A 154 -13.21 -1.52 24.41
N TYR A 155 -12.11 -1.84 23.73
CA TYR A 155 -11.74 -1.21 22.47
C TYR A 155 -11.38 -2.25 21.43
N VAL A 156 -11.78 -2.00 20.18
CA VAL A 156 -11.34 -2.78 19.02
C VAL A 156 -10.65 -1.83 18.02
N PHE A 157 -9.36 -2.03 17.83
CA PHE A 157 -8.62 -1.27 16.83
C PHE A 157 -8.83 -1.89 15.45
N LYS A 158 -9.17 -1.03 14.49
CA LYS A 158 -9.29 -1.39 13.08
C LYS A 158 -8.43 -0.47 12.24
N ALA A 159 -7.78 -1.03 11.24
CA ALA A 159 -6.98 -0.29 10.28
C ALA A 159 -7.24 -0.83 8.88
N GLU A 160 -7.28 0.05 7.90
CA GLU A 160 -7.47 -0.28 6.49
C GLU A 160 -6.51 0.50 5.63
N ILE A 161 -6.05 -0.13 4.57
CA ILE A 161 -5.33 0.53 3.50
C ILE A 161 -6.25 0.61 2.30
N TYR A 162 -6.25 1.76 1.66
CA TYR A 162 -7.03 2.00 0.47
C TYR A 162 -6.25 2.87 -0.52
N ASN A 163 -6.57 2.74 -1.78
CA ASN A 163 -6.18 3.67 -2.81
C ASN A 163 -7.42 4.48 -3.23
N GLU A 164 -7.25 5.44 -4.12
CA GLU A 164 -8.37 6.29 -4.56
C GLU A 164 -9.52 5.52 -5.22
N ASN A 165 -9.33 4.24 -5.54
CA ASN A 165 -10.30 3.42 -6.26
C ASN A 165 -10.84 2.23 -5.44
N GLU A 166 -10.12 1.71 -4.44
CA GLU A 166 -10.53 0.49 -3.72
C GLU A 166 -9.88 0.38 -2.32
N VAL A 167 -10.57 -0.30 -1.40
CA VAL A 167 -9.98 -0.82 -0.15
C VAL A 167 -9.15 -2.05 -0.52
N LEU A 168 -7.89 -2.06 -0.15
CA LEU A 168 -6.89 -3.07 -0.49
C LEU A 168 -6.79 -4.16 0.57
#